data_10148d5f6f19637042ed68b3fe172a0f
#
_entry.id   10148d5f6f19637042ed68b3fe172a0f
#
_cell.length_a   1.000
_cell.length_b   1.000
_cell.length_c   1.000
_cell.angle_alpha   90.00
_cell.angle_beta   90.00
_cell.angle_gamma   90.00
#
_symmetry.space_group_name_H-M   'P 1'
#
loop_
_entity.id
_entity.type
_entity.pdbx_description
1 polymer ?
#
loop_
_entity_poly.entity_id
_entity_poly.type
_entity_poly.pdbx_seq_one_letter_code
_entity_poly.pdbx_strand_id
1 'polypeptide(L)'
;MQMKNKVKSEKGIMTMYVTIAVVTFTIILVALFSLAVATRRNQIKTLIKVKEVYEQDNKKKEQIYLAKKEQIERQLPRTKDTVPYYPDDTFEKDPDTNLNDGLVIRDSNGNEYVWIEVPKSLYANSSYNTKTTTADQKPTSSTDYDKIEYCLHKYTDYYRRDKNGTLTSFKDTYYSDAATGLTSEQYYAIKQKMLKSVYENGGFWIGRYEAGITTNRTASGTPAVAPLSKAGTVENPIYPYTYVTCSQAQTVANMLTTDDYTGSLMFGVQWDLVLKHIEVKEVAKGTALATIQNALRSNSTSWGNYSMSSFKIDRGKYAKFSSEGGTWKNFDTALANCVTYANGISTKIGSNSFSNGILLTTGASDACKKMNIYDLAGNTWEWTLEYAYSSLPCTYRGGSYGAPSGGTKNVSGRSQGSTTAMSDYGNIGFRVTLYK
;
A
#
# COMPACT_ATOMS: atom_id res chain seq x y z
N MET A 1 -15.42 -77.00 -5.58
CA MET A 1 -13.97 -76.78 -5.84
C MET A 1 -13.70 -75.73 -6.91
N GLN A 2 -14.54 -75.58 -7.96
CA GLN A 2 -14.38 -74.59 -9.03
C GLN A 2 -14.48 -73.13 -8.61
N MET A 3 -15.32 -72.77 -7.62
CA MET A 3 -15.45 -71.39 -7.17
C MET A 3 -14.22 -70.82 -6.42
N LYS A 4 -13.53 -71.66 -5.63
CA LYS A 4 -12.30 -71.26 -4.93
C LYS A 4 -11.13 -70.99 -5.87
N ASN A 5 -11.09 -71.67 -7.00
CA ASN A 5 -10.02 -71.49 -8.01
C ASN A 5 -10.24 -70.22 -8.85
N LYS A 6 -11.53 -69.84 -9.11
CA LYS A 6 -11.86 -68.63 -9.84
C LYS A 6 -11.51 -67.36 -9.00
N VAL A 7 -11.83 -67.34 -7.71
CA VAL A 7 -11.48 -66.24 -6.80
C VAL A 7 -10.00 -66.11 -6.56
N LYS A 8 -9.23 -67.23 -6.56
CA LYS A 8 -7.74 -67.17 -6.52
C LYS A 8 -7.15 -66.62 -7.81
N SER A 9 -7.73 -66.94 -8.96
CA SER A 9 -7.31 -66.44 -10.27
C SER A 9 -7.59 -64.91 -10.38
N GLU A 10 -8.77 -64.43 -9.98
CA GLU A 10 -9.11 -63.03 -10.02
C GLU A 10 -8.26 -62.21 -9.05
N LYS A 11 -7.99 -62.70 -7.83
CA LYS A 11 -7.03 -62.08 -6.91
C LYS A 11 -5.61 -62.03 -7.47
N GLY A 12 -5.16 -63.08 -8.12
CA GLY A 12 -3.85 -63.13 -8.77
C GLY A 12 -3.73 -62.10 -9.93
N ILE A 13 -4.77 -62.00 -10.75
CA ILE A 13 -4.84 -61.05 -11.86
C ILE A 13 -4.87 -59.61 -11.32
N MET A 14 -5.68 -59.33 -10.26
CA MET A 14 -5.76 -58.00 -9.66
C MET A 14 -4.42 -57.59 -9.02
N THR A 15 -3.75 -58.54 -8.34
CA THR A 15 -2.42 -58.31 -7.75
C THR A 15 -1.39 -58.01 -8.87
N MET A 16 -1.48 -58.72 -10.00
CA MET A 16 -0.63 -58.48 -11.13
C MET A 16 -0.83 -57.08 -11.76
N TYR A 17 -2.11 -56.64 -11.91
CA TYR A 17 -2.41 -55.30 -12.40
C TYR A 17 -1.88 -54.21 -11.46
N VAL A 18 -2.11 -54.35 -10.13
CA VAL A 18 -1.58 -53.42 -9.12
C VAL A 18 -0.07 -53.39 -9.16
N THR A 19 0.58 -54.56 -9.26
CA THR A 19 2.07 -54.62 -9.37
C THR A 19 2.58 -53.93 -10.62
N ILE A 20 1.94 -54.18 -11.77
CA ILE A 20 2.28 -53.52 -13.05
C ILE A 20 2.08 -52.01 -12.93
N ALA A 21 0.96 -51.58 -12.35
CA ALA A 21 0.69 -50.16 -12.16
C ALA A 21 1.72 -49.48 -11.24
N VAL A 22 2.07 -50.10 -10.12
CA VAL A 22 3.10 -49.61 -9.19
C VAL A 22 4.48 -49.58 -9.87
N VAL A 23 4.86 -50.64 -10.61
CA VAL A 23 6.14 -50.68 -11.34
C VAL A 23 6.15 -49.60 -12.42
N THR A 24 5.06 -49.45 -13.18
CA THR A 24 4.96 -48.42 -14.24
C THR A 24 5.04 -47.05 -13.64
N PHE A 25 4.30 -46.78 -12.54
CA PHE A 25 4.35 -45.50 -11.84
C PHE A 25 5.72 -45.19 -11.26
N THR A 26 6.38 -46.23 -10.69
CA THR A 26 7.75 -46.09 -10.18
C THR A 26 8.75 -45.81 -11.32
N ILE A 27 8.60 -46.49 -12.47
CA ILE A 27 9.43 -46.24 -13.65
C ILE A 27 9.22 -44.82 -14.18
N ILE A 28 7.94 -44.32 -14.21
CA ILE A 28 7.63 -42.96 -14.63
C ILE A 28 8.25 -41.97 -13.65
N LEU A 29 8.11 -42.18 -12.33
CA LEU A 29 8.72 -41.33 -11.30
C LEU A 29 10.25 -41.33 -11.41
N VAL A 30 10.89 -42.49 -11.59
CA VAL A 30 12.35 -42.62 -11.77
C VAL A 30 12.79 -41.90 -13.06
N ALA A 31 12.01 -42.03 -14.13
CA ALA A 31 12.31 -41.36 -15.41
C ALA A 31 12.17 -39.82 -15.28
N LEU A 32 11.09 -39.35 -14.63
CA LEU A 32 10.88 -37.90 -14.36
C LEU A 32 11.95 -37.33 -13.44
N PHE A 33 12.33 -38.09 -12.40
CA PHE A 33 13.42 -37.70 -11.50
C PHE A 33 14.77 -37.68 -12.22
N SER A 34 15.02 -38.70 -13.06
CA SER A 34 16.23 -38.80 -13.90
C SER A 34 16.28 -37.66 -14.93
N LEU A 35 15.13 -37.29 -15.51
CA LEU A 35 15.02 -36.17 -16.44
C LEU A 35 15.26 -34.83 -15.70
N ALA A 36 14.70 -34.68 -14.51
CA ALA A 36 14.92 -33.49 -13.67
C ALA A 36 16.41 -33.39 -13.25
N VAL A 37 17.02 -34.49 -12.85
CA VAL A 37 18.45 -34.57 -12.52
C VAL A 37 19.32 -34.37 -13.77
N ALA A 38 18.94 -34.92 -14.90
CA ALA A 38 19.65 -34.72 -16.18
C ALA A 38 19.53 -33.28 -16.67
N THR A 39 18.33 -32.67 -16.54
CA THR A 39 18.11 -31.26 -16.87
C THR A 39 18.96 -30.37 -15.95
N ARG A 40 18.98 -30.67 -14.66
CA ARG A 40 19.79 -29.94 -13.68
C ARG A 40 21.30 -30.15 -13.92
N ARG A 41 21.74 -31.37 -14.28
CA ARG A 41 23.13 -31.63 -14.68
C ARG A 41 23.51 -30.91 -15.98
N ASN A 42 22.60 -30.82 -16.93
CA ASN A 42 22.82 -30.06 -18.15
C ASN A 42 22.87 -28.56 -17.91
N GLN A 43 22.04 -28.05 -17.04
CA GLN A 43 22.13 -26.65 -16.60
C GLN A 43 23.46 -26.37 -15.88
N ILE A 44 23.88 -27.25 -14.96
CA ILE A 44 25.17 -27.14 -14.28
C ILE A 44 26.33 -27.30 -15.28
N LYS A 45 26.26 -28.23 -16.23
CA LYS A 45 27.30 -28.39 -17.29
C LYS A 45 27.33 -27.18 -18.23
N THR A 46 26.19 -26.60 -18.54
CA THR A 46 26.09 -25.34 -19.30
C THR A 46 26.66 -24.18 -18.48
N LEU A 47 26.39 -24.12 -17.20
CA LEU A 47 26.95 -23.14 -16.29
C LEU A 47 28.46 -23.30 -16.10
N ILE A 48 28.95 -24.57 -16.01
CA ILE A 48 30.38 -24.86 -15.93
C ILE A 48 31.06 -24.52 -17.26
N LYS A 49 30.46 -24.91 -18.40
CA LYS A 49 30.98 -24.50 -19.73
C LYS A 49 30.96 -23.00 -19.93
N VAL A 50 29.88 -22.34 -19.48
CA VAL A 50 29.79 -20.89 -19.47
C VAL A 50 30.91 -20.35 -18.60
N LYS A 51 31.13 -20.89 -17.42
CA LYS A 51 32.20 -20.46 -16.51
C LYS A 51 33.60 -20.72 -17.14
N GLU A 52 33.84 -21.89 -17.73
CA GLU A 52 35.10 -22.20 -18.41
C GLU A 52 35.39 -21.29 -19.63
N VAL A 53 34.35 -20.97 -20.41
CA VAL A 53 34.44 -20.00 -21.52
C VAL A 53 34.62 -18.56 -21.00
N TYR A 54 34.11 -18.29 -19.81
CA TYR A 54 34.14 -16.94 -19.22
C TYR A 54 35.32 -16.69 -18.27
N GLU A 55 35.99 -17.75 -17.76
CA GLU A 55 37.27 -17.59 -17.07
C GLU A 55 38.35 -17.01 -18.00
N GLN A 56 38.21 -17.23 -19.31
CA GLN A 56 39.08 -16.61 -20.31
C GLN A 56 38.70 -15.17 -20.69
N ASP A 57 37.45 -14.74 -20.41
CA ASP A 57 36.92 -13.48 -20.94
C ASP A 57 36.22 -12.61 -19.91
N ASN A 58 36.62 -12.68 -18.61
CA ASN A 58 36.40 -11.67 -17.60
C ASN A 58 35.15 -11.67 -16.70
N LYS A 59 35.42 -11.16 -15.48
CA LYS A 59 34.54 -10.74 -14.37
C LYS A 59 33.16 -10.16 -14.76
N LYS A 60 33.04 -9.59 -15.97
CA LYS A 60 31.80 -8.97 -16.44
C LYS A 60 30.66 -9.97 -16.71
N LYS A 61 31.01 -11.19 -17.13
CA LYS A 61 30.02 -12.23 -17.43
C LYS A 61 29.60 -12.99 -16.17
N GLU A 62 30.49 -13.11 -15.21
CA GLU A 62 30.17 -13.62 -13.88
C GLU A 62 29.21 -12.67 -13.14
N GLN A 63 29.41 -11.36 -13.30
CA GLN A 63 28.46 -10.36 -12.79
C GLN A 63 27.07 -10.47 -13.43
N ILE A 64 26.99 -10.71 -14.75
CA ILE A 64 25.71 -10.92 -15.44
C ILE A 64 25.01 -12.22 -14.97
N TYR A 65 25.76 -13.28 -14.70
CA TYR A 65 25.20 -14.52 -14.17
C TYR A 65 24.71 -14.34 -12.74
N LEU A 66 25.51 -13.73 -11.89
CA LEU A 66 25.14 -13.40 -10.51
C LEU A 66 23.92 -12.48 -10.46
N ALA A 67 23.88 -11.46 -11.32
CA ALA A 67 22.73 -10.57 -11.44
C ALA A 67 21.46 -11.31 -11.91
N LYS A 68 21.57 -12.24 -12.86
CA LYS A 68 20.42 -13.07 -13.28
C LYS A 68 19.97 -14.04 -12.20
N LYS A 69 20.89 -14.64 -11.47
CA LYS A 69 20.59 -15.51 -10.33
C LYS A 69 19.90 -14.71 -9.24
N GLU A 70 20.44 -13.57 -8.88
CA GLU A 70 19.88 -12.65 -7.93
C GLU A 70 18.48 -12.14 -8.35
N GLN A 71 18.30 -11.83 -9.64
CA GLN A 71 17.01 -11.45 -10.19
C GLN A 71 15.95 -12.57 -10.08
N ILE A 72 16.35 -13.84 -10.21
CA ILE A 72 15.46 -14.99 -10.02
C ILE A 72 15.12 -15.18 -8.53
N GLU A 73 16.10 -15.02 -7.65
CA GLU A 73 15.93 -15.11 -6.19
C GLU A 73 15.13 -13.95 -5.61
N ARG A 74 15.11 -12.79 -6.28
CA ARG A 74 14.37 -11.57 -5.89
C ARG A 74 12.93 -11.53 -6.40
N GLN A 75 12.33 -12.64 -6.82
CA GLN A 75 10.96 -12.61 -7.32
C GLN A 75 9.95 -12.27 -6.23
N LEU A 76 9.18 -11.20 -6.45
CA LEU A 76 8.03 -10.87 -5.62
C LEU A 76 6.89 -11.88 -5.86
N PRO A 77 6.08 -12.19 -4.83
CA PRO A 77 4.91 -13.03 -4.99
C PRO A 77 3.92 -12.41 -5.96
N ARG A 78 3.34 -13.20 -6.86
CA ARG A 78 2.44 -12.74 -7.90
C ARG A 78 1.29 -13.71 -8.14
N THR A 79 0.19 -13.20 -8.66
CA THR A 79 -0.95 -13.98 -9.16
C THR A 79 -1.25 -13.58 -10.62
N LYS A 80 -2.27 -14.20 -11.24
CA LYS A 80 -2.76 -13.76 -12.56
C LYS A 80 -3.31 -12.31 -12.54
N ASP A 81 -3.79 -11.84 -11.39
CA ASP A 81 -4.46 -10.56 -11.22
C ASP A 81 -3.54 -9.45 -10.69
N THR A 82 -2.40 -9.79 -10.09
CA THR A 82 -1.45 -8.83 -9.54
C THR A 82 -0.01 -9.30 -9.71
N VAL A 83 0.85 -8.43 -10.21
CA VAL A 83 2.26 -8.69 -10.51
C VAL A 83 3.11 -7.58 -9.90
N PRO A 84 3.35 -7.62 -8.58
CA PRO A 84 4.22 -6.65 -7.93
C PRO A 84 5.61 -6.62 -8.57
N TYR A 85 6.21 -5.45 -8.57
CA TYR A 85 7.55 -5.21 -9.12
C TYR A 85 8.40 -4.41 -8.14
N TYR A 86 9.71 -4.52 -8.23
CA TYR A 86 10.60 -3.57 -7.58
C TYR A 86 10.64 -2.27 -8.38
N PRO A 87 10.52 -1.10 -7.71
CA PRO A 87 10.67 0.18 -8.39
C PRO A 87 12.01 0.29 -9.12
N ASP A 88 13.11 -0.07 -8.45
CA ASP A 88 14.46 -0.25 -9.01
C ASP A 88 15.23 -1.35 -8.26
N ASP A 89 16.53 -1.48 -8.54
CA ASP A 89 17.39 -2.52 -7.96
C ASP A 89 17.79 -2.28 -6.50
N THR A 90 17.49 -1.11 -5.93
CA THR A 90 17.82 -0.77 -4.54
C THR A 90 16.80 -1.32 -3.54
N PHE A 91 15.64 -1.79 -4.04
CA PHE A 91 14.57 -2.32 -3.19
C PHE A 91 14.73 -3.80 -2.90
N GLU A 92 14.35 -4.19 -1.70
CA GLU A 92 14.29 -5.58 -1.23
C GLU A 92 12.91 -5.88 -0.65
N LYS A 93 12.47 -7.15 -0.78
CA LYS A 93 11.26 -7.63 -0.11
C LYS A 93 11.51 -7.76 1.39
N ASP A 94 10.58 -7.28 2.20
CA ASP A 94 10.51 -7.65 3.62
C ASP A 94 10.10 -9.15 3.71
N PRO A 95 10.99 -10.04 4.25
CA PRO A 95 10.77 -11.48 4.23
C PRO A 95 9.51 -11.92 4.98
N ASP A 96 9.11 -11.18 6.01
CA ASP A 96 8.00 -11.51 6.89
C ASP A 96 6.63 -11.06 6.34
N THR A 97 6.60 -10.57 5.08
CA THR A 97 5.39 -10.03 4.47
C THR A 97 4.96 -10.78 3.21
N ASN A 98 3.67 -10.75 2.92
CA ASN A 98 3.05 -11.45 1.80
C ASN A 98 1.84 -10.67 1.25
N LEU A 99 1.28 -11.12 0.11
CA LEU A 99 0.13 -10.48 -0.53
C LEU A 99 -1.15 -10.50 0.32
N ASN A 100 -1.31 -11.45 1.24
CA ASN A 100 -2.54 -11.55 2.03
C ASN A 100 -2.56 -10.60 3.23
N ASP A 101 -1.36 -10.29 3.77
CA ASP A 101 -1.21 -9.47 4.97
C ASP A 101 -0.64 -8.07 4.68
N GLY A 102 -0.41 -7.76 3.41
CA GLY A 102 0.24 -6.54 2.94
C GLY A 102 1.72 -6.80 2.64
N LEU A 103 2.04 -7.01 1.35
CA LEU A 103 3.40 -7.18 0.87
C LEU A 103 4.19 -5.88 1.02
N VAL A 104 5.36 -5.95 1.62
CA VAL A 104 6.24 -4.80 1.87
C VAL A 104 7.56 -4.96 1.13
N ILE A 105 8.04 -3.85 0.56
CA ILE A 105 9.41 -3.69 0.09
C ILE A 105 10.09 -2.55 0.84
N ARG A 106 11.41 -2.58 0.87
CA ARG A 106 12.25 -1.57 1.52
C ARG A 106 13.34 -1.12 0.56
N ASP A 107 13.56 0.19 0.45
CA ASP A 107 14.70 0.74 -0.30
C ASP A 107 16.00 0.69 0.53
N SER A 108 17.14 0.98 -0.09
CA SER A 108 18.46 1.02 0.56
C SER A 108 18.58 2.05 1.68
N ASN A 109 17.70 3.06 1.71
CA ASN A 109 17.60 4.04 2.77
C ASN A 109 16.69 3.58 3.92
N GLY A 110 16.06 2.41 3.79
CA GLY A 110 15.15 1.81 4.75
C GLY A 110 13.73 2.40 4.72
N ASN A 111 13.34 3.11 3.65
CA ASN A 111 11.94 3.47 3.44
C ASN A 111 11.14 2.25 3.02
N GLU A 112 9.94 2.10 3.56
CA GLU A 112 9.10 0.94 3.37
C GLU A 112 7.81 1.29 2.61
N TYR A 113 7.42 0.41 1.69
CA TYR A 113 6.24 0.59 0.84
C TYR A 113 5.40 -0.67 0.80
N VAL A 114 4.09 -0.50 0.79
CA VAL A 114 3.10 -1.59 0.75
C VAL A 114 2.48 -1.69 -0.63
N TRP A 115 2.38 -2.91 -1.15
CA TRP A 115 1.69 -3.18 -2.42
C TRP A 115 0.18 -3.13 -2.25
N ILE A 116 -0.47 -2.33 -3.06
CA ILE A 116 -1.93 -2.22 -3.14
C ILE A 116 -2.40 -3.00 -4.36
N GLU A 117 -3.07 -4.11 -4.14
CA GLU A 117 -3.61 -4.93 -5.21
C GLU A 117 -4.87 -4.33 -5.81
N VAL A 118 -4.90 -4.28 -7.13
CA VAL A 118 -6.05 -3.92 -7.95
C VAL A 118 -6.24 -5.02 -9.00
N PRO A 119 -7.23 -5.91 -8.86
CA PRO A 119 -7.32 -7.10 -9.71
C PRO A 119 -7.44 -6.75 -11.20
N LYS A 120 -6.55 -7.28 -12.05
CA LYS A 120 -6.58 -7.06 -13.50
C LYS A 120 -7.87 -7.58 -14.14
N SER A 121 -8.47 -8.61 -13.55
CA SER A 121 -9.77 -9.17 -13.96
C SER A 121 -10.95 -8.18 -13.87
N LEU A 122 -10.80 -7.08 -13.09
CA LEU A 122 -11.86 -6.07 -12.99
C LEU A 122 -12.21 -5.43 -14.35
N TYR A 123 -11.23 -5.28 -15.24
CA TYR A 123 -11.44 -4.64 -16.55
C TYR A 123 -12.26 -5.48 -17.53
N ALA A 124 -12.29 -6.79 -17.34
CA ALA A 124 -13.14 -7.72 -18.07
C ALA A 124 -14.54 -7.89 -17.43
N ASN A 125 -14.73 -7.43 -16.19
CA ASN A 125 -15.97 -7.63 -15.45
C ASN A 125 -17.04 -6.61 -15.88
N SER A 126 -18.18 -7.10 -16.36
CA SER A 126 -19.30 -6.28 -16.81
C SER A 126 -19.85 -5.34 -15.72
N SER A 127 -19.75 -5.73 -14.45
CA SER A 127 -20.16 -4.89 -13.32
C SER A 127 -19.39 -3.58 -13.21
N TYR A 128 -18.14 -3.54 -13.68
CA TYR A 128 -17.26 -2.37 -13.58
C TYR A 128 -17.08 -1.65 -14.91
N ASN A 129 -17.28 -2.31 -16.03
CA ASN A 129 -17.09 -1.71 -17.35
C ASN A 129 -18.40 -1.40 -18.10
N THR A 130 -19.55 -1.44 -17.43
CA THR A 130 -20.87 -1.18 -18.04
C THR A 130 -21.33 0.24 -17.74
N LYS A 131 -21.74 0.97 -18.79
CA LYS A 131 -22.36 2.29 -18.70
C LYS A 131 -23.73 2.18 -18.02
N THR A 132 -23.96 2.98 -16.97
CA THR A 132 -25.23 2.99 -16.23
C THR A 132 -26.02 4.28 -16.40
N THR A 133 -25.35 5.41 -16.75
CA THR A 133 -25.99 6.72 -16.95
C THR A 133 -25.41 7.43 -18.16
N THR A 134 -26.05 8.53 -18.59
CA THR A 134 -25.53 9.40 -19.65
C THR A 134 -24.20 10.05 -19.33
N ALA A 135 -23.92 10.27 -18.05
CA ALA A 135 -22.65 10.81 -17.58
C ALA A 135 -21.53 9.76 -17.53
N ASP A 136 -21.89 8.49 -17.45
CA ASP A 136 -20.98 7.35 -17.35
C ASP A 136 -20.85 6.69 -18.74
N GLN A 137 -19.90 7.11 -19.52
CA GLN A 137 -19.62 6.48 -20.81
C GLN A 137 -18.87 5.17 -20.60
N LYS A 138 -19.43 4.04 -21.07
CA LYS A 138 -18.69 2.78 -21.07
C LYS A 138 -17.48 2.91 -22.00
N PRO A 139 -16.28 2.63 -21.51
CA PRO A 139 -15.10 2.61 -22.36
C PRO A 139 -15.23 1.58 -23.51
N THR A 140 -14.72 1.90 -24.69
CA THR A 140 -14.67 0.98 -25.83
C THR A 140 -13.43 0.09 -25.82
N SER A 141 -12.39 0.47 -25.06
CA SER A 141 -11.16 -0.29 -24.85
C SER A 141 -10.65 -0.08 -23.43
N SER A 142 -10.23 -1.13 -22.72
CA SER A 142 -9.67 -1.04 -21.39
C SER A 142 -8.23 -0.48 -21.36
N THR A 143 -7.60 -0.29 -22.51
CA THR A 143 -6.25 0.28 -22.64
C THR A 143 -6.25 1.82 -22.76
N ASP A 144 -7.41 2.43 -22.91
CA ASP A 144 -7.57 3.88 -22.85
C ASP A 144 -7.58 4.36 -21.40
N TYR A 145 -6.84 5.40 -21.06
CA TYR A 145 -6.69 5.86 -19.67
C TYR A 145 -8.02 6.28 -19.02
N ASP A 146 -8.90 6.95 -19.75
CA ASP A 146 -10.21 7.35 -19.24
C ASP A 146 -11.09 6.12 -18.96
N LYS A 147 -10.89 5.05 -19.71
CA LYS A 147 -11.60 3.79 -19.54
C LYS A 147 -11.07 2.98 -18.37
N ILE A 148 -9.77 3.00 -18.18
CA ILE A 148 -9.14 2.43 -16.99
C ILE A 148 -9.68 3.14 -15.75
N GLU A 149 -9.63 4.47 -15.71
CA GLU A 149 -10.11 5.27 -14.59
C GLU A 149 -11.60 5.03 -14.32
N TYR A 150 -12.42 4.92 -15.36
CA TYR A 150 -13.84 4.58 -15.22
C TYR A 150 -14.05 3.24 -14.50
N CYS A 151 -13.33 2.19 -14.91
CA CYS A 151 -13.41 0.88 -14.25
C CYS A 151 -12.99 0.95 -12.79
N LEU A 152 -11.91 1.69 -12.47
CA LEU A 152 -11.45 1.89 -11.10
C LEU A 152 -12.47 2.62 -10.25
N HIS A 153 -13.10 3.67 -10.79
CA HIS A 153 -14.17 4.40 -10.14
C HIS A 153 -15.40 3.53 -9.85
N LYS A 154 -15.76 2.63 -10.77
CA LYS A 154 -16.85 1.67 -10.53
C LYS A 154 -16.48 0.62 -9.48
N TYR A 155 -15.25 0.13 -9.51
CA TYR A 155 -14.75 -0.83 -8.53
C TYR A 155 -14.72 -0.25 -7.11
N THR A 156 -14.46 1.04 -6.98
CA THR A 156 -14.36 1.76 -5.71
C THR A 156 -15.60 2.60 -5.37
N ASP A 157 -16.70 2.48 -6.11
CA ASP A 157 -17.89 3.35 -6.03
C ASP A 157 -18.40 3.53 -4.59
N TYR A 158 -18.32 2.48 -3.76
CA TYR A 158 -18.72 2.54 -2.35
C TYR A 158 -17.95 3.61 -1.56
N TYR A 159 -16.65 3.77 -1.79
CA TYR A 159 -15.79 4.73 -1.09
C TYR A 159 -15.81 6.14 -1.70
N ARG A 160 -16.39 6.28 -2.89
CA ARG A 160 -16.63 7.57 -3.54
C ARG A 160 -17.93 8.24 -3.08
N ARG A 161 -18.71 7.56 -2.24
CA ARG A 161 -19.98 8.07 -1.72
C ARG A 161 -19.84 8.50 -0.27
N ASP A 162 -20.56 9.56 0.09
CA ASP A 162 -20.69 9.98 1.48
C ASP A 162 -21.50 8.96 2.31
N LYS A 163 -21.63 9.20 3.61
CA LYS A 163 -22.40 8.34 4.51
C LYS A 163 -23.89 8.17 4.11
N ASN A 164 -24.43 9.09 3.33
CA ASN A 164 -25.81 9.07 2.85
C ASN A 164 -25.94 8.35 1.49
N GLY A 165 -24.85 7.85 0.93
CA GLY A 165 -24.83 7.19 -0.37
C GLY A 165 -24.74 8.15 -1.56
N THR A 166 -24.57 9.45 -1.34
CA THR A 166 -24.42 10.46 -2.40
C THR A 166 -23.00 10.44 -2.94
N LEU A 167 -22.84 10.40 -4.25
CA LEU A 167 -21.54 10.51 -4.91
C LEU A 167 -20.89 11.85 -4.59
N THR A 168 -19.64 11.86 -4.13
CA THR A 168 -18.91 13.07 -3.84
C THR A 168 -18.59 13.88 -5.10
N SER A 169 -18.46 15.20 -4.96
CA SER A 169 -18.06 16.12 -6.03
C SER A 169 -16.55 16.13 -6.30
N PHE A 170 -15.76 15.49 -5.44
CA PHE A 170 -14.31 15.45 -5.55
C PHE A 170 -13.87 14.64 -6.78
N LYS A 171 -12.83 15.10 -7.48
CA LYS A 171 -12.40 14.54 -8.77
C LYS A 171 -10.88 14.56 -8.91
N ASP A 172 -10.34 13.56 -9.59
CA ASP A 172 -8.94 13.55 -10.03
C ASP A 172 -8.79 14.37 -11.32
N THR A 173 -8.87 15.69 -11.19
CA THR A 173 -8.70 16.65 -12.29
C THR A 173 -7.77 17.78 -11.88
N TYR A 174 -6.95 18.23 -12.83
CA TYR A 174 -6.11 19.38 -12.62
C TYR A 174 -6.94 20.65 -12.38
N TYR A 175 -6.47 21.48 -11.47
CA TYR A 175 -7.07 22.79 -11.21
C TYR A 175 -6.07 23.94 -11.46
N SER A 176 -4.91 23.93 -10.78
CA SER A 176 -3.86 24.94 -10.96
C SER A 176 -2.52 24.45 -10.41
N ASP A 177 -1.42 25.05 -10.88
CA ASP A 177 -0.07 24.77 -10.37
C ASP A 177 0.03 25.08 -8.87
N ALA A 178 -0.60 26.16 -8.43
CA ALA A 178 -0.62 26.54 -7.01
C ALA A 178 -1.29 25.51 -6.11
N ALA A 179 -2.26 24.74 -6.63
CA ALA A 179 -2.95 23.70 -5.89
C ALA A 179 -2.18 22.39 -5.87
N THR A 180 -1.57 22.02 -7.01
CA THR A 180 -1.00 20.68 -7.21
C THR A 180 0.52 20.63 -7.15
N GLY A 181 1.20 21.78 -7.31
CA GLY A 181 2.67 21.82 -7.51
C GLY A 181 3.13 21.29 -8.88
N LEU A 182 2.19 21.15 -9.82
CA LEU A 182 2.39 20.57 -11.15
C LEU A 182 1.74 21.46 -12.19
N THR A 183 2.30 21.52 -13.40
CA THR A 183 1.57 22.02 -14.55
C THR A 183 0.47 21.04 -14.97
N SER A 184 -0.49 21.52 -15.78
CA SER A 184 -1.54 20.64 -16.32
C SER A 184 -0.97 19.43 -17.05
N GLU A 185 0.06 19.64 -17.85
CA GLU A 185 0.73 18.58 -18.60
C GLU A 185 1.37 17.54 -17.66
N GLN A 186 2.12 18.01 -16.65
CA GLN A 186 2.75 17.15 -15.64
C GLN A 186 1.71 16.34 -14.85
N TYR A 187 0.61 17.01 -14.42
CA TYR A 187 -0.47 16.34 -13.69
C TYR A 187 -1.05 15.16 -14.48
N TYR A 188 -1.42 15.39 -15.74
CA TYR A 188 -2.00 14.32 -16.55
C TYR A 188 -0.95 13.27 -16.95
N ALA A 189 0.31 13.65 -17.12
CA ALA A 189 1.38 12.70 -17.41
C ALA A 189 1.59 11.70 -16.25
N ILE A 190 1.69 12.19 -15.02
CA ILE A 190 1.84 11.27 -13.86
C ILE A 190 0.55 10.49 -13.58
N LYS A 191 -0.64 11.07 -13.82
CA LYS A 191 -1.92 10.35 -13.73
C LYS A 191 -1.98 9.19 -14.72
N GLN A 192 -1.57 9.39 -15.96
CA GLN A 192 -1.51 8.34 -16.98
C GLN A 192 -0.52 7.23 -16.62
N LYS A 193 0.68 7.58 -16.12
CA LYS A 193 1.64 6.58 -15.60
C LYS A 193 1.04 5.75 -14.47
N MET A 194 0.38 6.38 -13.52
CA MET A 194 -0.30 5.69 -12.41
C MET A 194 -1.37 4.73 -12.95
N LEU A 195 -2.26 5.19 -13.83
CA LEU A 195 -3.32 4.36 -14.42
C LEU A 195 -2.74 3.18 -15.20
N LYS A 196 -1.66 3.42 -15.97
CA LYS A 196 -0.93 2.38 -16.70
C LYS A 196 -0.35 1.33 -15.74
N SER A 197 0.34 1.76 -14.68
CA SER A 197 0.91 0.86 -13.67
C SER A 197 -0.16 -0.03 -13.03
N VAL A 198 -1.31 0.55 -12.66
CA VAL A 198 -2.44 -0.19 -12.10
C VAL A 198 -2.99 -1.21 -13.10
N TYR A 199 -3.14 -0.83 -14.36
CA TYR A 199 -3.66 -1.71 -15.41
C TYR A 199 -2.72 -2.87 -15.75
N GLU A 200 -1.44 -2.57 -15.96
CA GLU A 200 -0.45 -3.55 -16.42
C GLU A 200 0.00 -4.48 -15.30
N ASN A 201 0.19 -3.93 -14.09
CA ASN A 201 0.76 -4.68 -12.97
C ASN A 201 -0.28 -5.17 -11.95
N GLY A 202 -1.50 -4.69 -12.04
CA GLY A 202 -2.55 -5.01 -11.07
C GLY A 202 -2.27 -4.39 -9.69
N GLY A 203 -1.71 -3.18 -9.66
CA GLY A 203 -1.44 -2.45 -8.42
C GLY A 203 -0.38 -1.36 -8.50
N PHE A 204 -0.05 -0.83 -7.34
CA PHE A 204 0.95 0.22 -7.12
C PHE A 204 1.47 0.17 -5.68
N TRP A 205 2.56 0.88 -5.40
CA TRP A 205 3.13 0.99 -4.06
C TRP A 205 2.68 2.26 -3.36
N ILE A 206 2.42 2.18 -2.05
CA ILE A 206 2.25 3.36 -1.18
C ILE A 206 3.23 3.30 -0.02
N GLY A 207 3.60 4.43 0.53
CA GLY A 207 4.37 4.48 1.77
C GLY A 207 3.69 3.65 2.86
N ARG A 208 4.44 2.76 3.51
CA ARG A 208 3.96 1.98 4.66
C ARG A 208 3.52 2.89 5.80
N TYR A 209 4.18 4.04 5.93
CA TYR A 209 3.95 5.09 6.91
C TYR A 209 3.53 6.39 6.23
N GLU A 210 2.92 7.30 6.98
CA GLU A 210 2.82 8.70 6.59
C GLU A 210 4.21 9.22 6.18
N ALA A 211 4.27 10.20 5.28
CA ALA A 211 5.50 10.88 4.96
C ALA A 211 6.11 11.49 6.24
N GLY A 212 7.35 11.16 6.48
CA GLY A 212 8.08 11.55 7.68
C GLY A 212 9.33 12.35 7.38
N ILE A 213 9.85 13.00 8.41
CA ILE A 213 11.08 13.78 8.38
C ILE A 213 11.82 13.67 9.73
N THR A 214 13.15 13.73 9.71
CA THR A 214 13.96 13.60 10.93
C THR A 214 13.96 14.85 11.82
N THR A 215 13.69 16.02 11.24
CA THR A 215 13.62 17.29 11.97
C THR A 215 12.16 17.75 12.04
N ASN A 216 11.61 17.86 13.24
CA ASN A 216 10.24 18.31 13.43
C ASN A 216 10.02 19.70 12.84
N ARG A 217 8.98 19.86 12.03
CA ARG A 217 8.54 21.15 11.51
C ARG A 217 7.52 21.77 12.47
N THR A 218 7.67 23.04 12.74
CA THR A 218 6.81 23.80 13.66
C THR A 218 6.20 25.05 13.02
N ALA A 219 6.58 25.34 11.79
CA ALA A 219 6.07 26.47 11.03
C ALA A 219 6.12 26.18 9.52
N SER A 220 5.30 26.91 8.77
CA SER A 220 5.35 26.92 7.32
C SER A 220 6.69 27.45 6.80
N GLY A 221 7.15 26.89 5.71
CA GLY A 221 8.40 27.27 5.03
C GLY A 221 8.61 26.34 3.86
N THR A 222 9.46 26.71 2.91
CA THR A 222 9.75 25.86 1.75
C THR A 222 10.44 24.57 2.20
N PRO A 223 9.82 23.41 2.00
CA PRO A 223 10.45 22.13 2.31
C PRO A 223 11.53 21.83 1.28
N ALA A 224 12.67 21.27 1.73
CA ALA A 224 13.83 21.01 0.88
C ALA A 224 14.38 19.58 1.00
N VAL A 225 13.68 18.72 1.72
CA VAL A 225 14.13 17.34 2.04
C VAL A 225 13.11 16.35 1.52
N ALA A 226 13.57 15.30 0.86
CA ALA A 226 12.73 14.20 0.43
C ALA A 226 12.04 13.53 1.64
N PRO A 227 10.78 13.12 1.52
CA PRO A 227 10.05 12.47 2.59
C PRO A 227 10.59 11.06 2.86
N LEU A 228 10.49 10.63 4.10
CA LEU A 228 10.79 9.27 4.53
C LEU A 228 9.49 8.48 4.72
N SER A 229 9.53 7.18 4.43
CA SER A 229 8.47 6.22 4.79
C SER A 229 9.03 5.20 5.78
N LYS A 230 9.17 5.61 7.05
CA LYS A 230 9.78 4.81 8.13
C LYS A 230 9.05 4.97 9.44
N ALA A 231 9.15 3.95 10.30
CA ALA A 231 8.80 4.11 11.71
C ALA A 231 9.89 4.91 12.46
N GLY A 232 9.48 5.82 13.33
CA GLY A 232 10.37 6.49 14.25
C GLY A 232 10.62 5.66 15.52
N THR A 233 11.83 5.83 16.13
CA THR A 233 12.13 5.36 17.49
C THR A 233 12.25 6.54 18.43
N VAL A 234 12.48 6.28 19.72
CA VAL A 234 12.75 7.35 20.70
C VAL A 234 14.04 8.09 20.36
N GLU A 235 15.09 7.34 20.00
CA GLU A 235 16.43 7.86 19.69
C GLU A 235 16.50 8.50 18.31
N ASN A 236 15.78 7.90 17.34
CA ASN A 236 15.74 8.33 15.95
C ASN A 236 14.28 8.58 15.53
N PRO A 237 13.66 9.64 16.04
CA PRO A 237 12.26 9.93 15.75
C PRO A 237 12.08 10.33 14.28
N ILE A 238 11.00 9.83 13.67
CA ILE A 238 10.53 10.28 12.37
C ILE A 238 9.20 11.00 12.61
N TYR A 239 9.24 12.31 12.47
CA TYR A 239 8.08 13.17 12.70
C TYR A 239 7.21 13.21 11.44
N PRO A 240 5.87 13.24 11.55
CA PRO A 240 5.02 13.49 10.39
C PRO A 240 5.43 14.76 9.64
N TYR A 241 5.48 14.69 8.33
CA TYR A 241 5.91 15.80 7.48
C TYR A 241 4.74 16.80 7.30
N THR A 242 4.50 17.58 8.33
CA THR A 242 3.44 18.59 8.41
C THR A 242 3.94 20.00 8.09
N TYR A 243 3.08 21.01 8.21
CA TYR A 243 3.37 22.41 7.88
C TYR A 243 3.79 22.59 6.41
N VAL A 244 3.12 21.89 5.52
CA VAL A 244 3.30 21.96 4.06
C VAL A 244 1.96 22.17 3.37
N THR A 245 1.96 22.94 2.28
CA THR A 245 0.80 23.02 1.38
C THR A 245 0.73 21.76 0.52
N CYS A 246 -0.39 21.51 -0.16
CA CYS A 246 -0.53 20.40 -1.10
C CYS A 246 0.55 20.44 -2.21
N SER A 247 0.78 21.63 -2.80
CA SER A 247 1.80 21.82 -3.83
C SER A 247 3.21 21.56 -3.31
N GLN A 248 3.52 21.99 -2.09
CA GLN A 248 4.81 21.70 -1.45
C GLN A 248 4.99 20.19 -1.16
N ALA A 249 3.93 19.53 -0.67
CA ALA A 249 3.94 18.09 -0.44
C ALA A 249 4.17 17.30 -1.73
N GLN A 250 3.53 17.71 -2.84
CA GLN A 250 3.78 17.13 -4.16
C GLN A 250 5.22 17.36 -4.63
N THR A 251 5.76 18.57 -4.43
CA THR A 251 7.13 18.90 -4.80
C THR A 251 8.14 17.99 -4.10
N VAL A 252 7.99 17.77 -2.78
CA VAL A 252 8.93 16.87 -2.07
C VAL A 252 8.64 15.38 -2.33
N ALA A 253 7.39 14.99 -2.58
CA ALA A 253 7.08 13.62 -3.01
C ALA A 253 7.74 13.30 -4.36
N ASN A 254 7.77 14.28 -5.28
CA ASN A 254 8.42 14.13 -6.58
C ASN A 254 9.96 14.01 -6.48
N MET A 255 10.60 14.40 -5.36
CA MET A 255 12.04 14.17 -5.13
C MET A 255 12.40 12.69 -5.07
N LEU A 256 11.42 11.80 -4.88
CA LEU A 256 11.61 10.35 -4.94
C LEU A 256 11.56 9.79 -6.37
N THR A 257 11.20 10.60 -7.36
CA THR A 257 11.14 10.17 -8.77
C THR A 257 12.55 9.89 -9.30
N THR A 258 12.67 8.76 -10.00
CA THR A 258 13.87 8.36 -10.75
C THR A 258 13.52 8.11 -12.21
N ASP A 259 14.47 7.66 -13.01
CA ASP A 259 14.20 7.21 -14.39
C ASP A 259 13.30 5.95 -14.42
N ASP A 260 13.31 5.14 -13.37
CA ASP A 260 12.63 3.85 -13.28
C ASP A 260 11.20 3.94 -12.71
N TYR A 261 10.92 4.94 -11.87
CA TYR A 261 9.62 5.10 -11.22
C TYR A 261 9.29 6.55 -10.87
N THR A 262 8.01 6.80 -10.69
CA THR A 262 7.48 8.10 -10.30
C THR A 262 7.06 8.09 -8.83
N GLY A 263 7.54 9.07 -8.05
CA GLY A 263 7.06 9.39 -6.70
C GLY A 263 6.09 10.56 -6.74
N SER A 264 4.93 10.44 -6.10
CA SER A 264 3.95 11.53 -6.02
C SER A 264 3.05 11.42 -4.80
N LEU A 265 2.19 12.41 -4.58
CA LEU A 265 0.99 12.25 -3.77
C LEU A 265 0.03 11.26 -4.43
N MET A 266 -0.83 10.62 -3.64
CA MET A 266 -1.91 9.80 -4.18
C MET A 266 -2.97 10.64 -4.89
N PHE A 267 -3.51 10.11 -5.98
CA PHE A 267 -4.79 10.56 -6.53
C PHE A 267 -5.95 10.09 -5.65
N GLY A 268 -7.11 10.73 -5.76
CA GLY A 268 -8.30 10.30 -5.02
C GLY A 268 -8.70 8.86 -5.31
N VAL A 269 -8.60 8.44 -6.57
CA VAL A 269 -8.86 7.05 -6.98
C VAL A 269 -7.87 6.07 -6.33
N GLN A 270 -6.60 6.43 -6.14
CA GLN A 270 -5.64 5.58 -5.44
C GLN A 270 -6.01 5.41 -3.97
N TRP A 271 -6.42 6.48 -3.28
CA TRP A 271 -6.91 6.38 -1.92
C TRP A 271 -8.10 5.43 -1.81
N ASP A 272 -9.08 5.57 -2.68
CA ASP A 272 -10.26 4.71 -2.70
C ASP A 272 -9.90 3.24 -3.03
N LEU A 273 -8.88 3.00 -3.87
CA LEU A 273 -8.32 1.68 -4.15
C LEU A 273 -7.62 1.08 -2.93
N VAL A 274 -6.92 1.87 -2.12
CA VAL A 274 -6.33 1.41 -0.85
C VAL A 274 -7.43 0.90 0.09
N LEU A 275 -8.53 1.65 0.22
CA LEU A 275 -9.66 1.23 1.05
C LEU A 275 -10.30 -0.07 0.53
N LYS A 276 -10.46 -0.17 -0.79
CA LYS A 276 -11.00 -1.37 -1.43
C LYS A 276 -10.08 -2.57 -1.28
N HIS A 277 -8.77 -2.38 -1.37
CA HIS A 277 -7.77 -3.40 -1.09
C HIS A 277 -7.90 -3.94 0.34
N ILE A 278 -7.95 -3.05 1.35
CA ILE A 278 -8.15 -3.43 2.75
C ILE A 278 -9.48 -4.20 2.93
N GLU A 279 -10.58 -3.71 2.34
CA GLU A 279 -11.88 -4.39 2.37
C GLU A 279 -11.77 -5.83 1.86
N VAL A 280 -11.24 -6.01 0.66
CA VAL A 280 -11.14 -7.32 0.00
C VAL A 280 -10.28 -8.29 0.83
N LYS A 281 -9.14 -7.83 1.35
CA LYS A 281 -8.23 -8.65 2.15
C LYS A 281 -8.83 -9.03 3.50
N GLU A 282 -9.45 -8.09 4.20
CA GLU A 282 -10.11 -8.36 5.48
C GLU A 282 -11.30 -9.33 5.34
N VAL A 283 -12.08 -9.18 4.27
CA VAL A 283 -13.18 -10.13 3.96
C VAL A 283 -12.62 -11.52 3.65
N ALA A 284 -11.52 -11.62 2.90
CA ALA A 284 -10.87 -12.90 2.62
C ALA A 284 -10.32 -13.58 3.89
N LYS A 285 -10.02 -12.81 4.94
CA LYS A 285 -9.62 -13.31 6.27
C LYS A 285 -10.82 -13.67 7.16
N GLY A 286 -12.05 -13.52 6.69
CA GLY A 286 -13.28 -13.85 7.42
C GLY A 286 -13.96 -12.68 8.14
N THR A 287 -13.46 -11.45 8.00
CA THR A 287 -14.17 -10.27 8.51
C THR A 287 -15.46 -10.06 7.70
N ALA A 288 -16.59 -9.87 8.37
CA ALA A 288 -17.85 -9.60 7.69
C ALA A 288 -17.75 -8.28 6.89
N LEU A 289 -18.27 -8.28 5.65
CA LEU A 289 -18.19 -7.12 4.74
C LEU A 289 -18.73 -5.83 5.40
N ALA A 290 -19.90 -5.90 6.06
CA ALA A 290 -20.48 -4.74 6.73
C ALA A 290 -19.58 -4.20 7.85
N THR A 291 -18.86 -5.07 8.57
CA THR A 291 -17.95 -4.69 9.64
C THR A 291 -16.76 -3.90 9.11
N ILE A 292 -16.09 -4.42 8.08
CA ILE A 292 -14.95 -3.73 7.49
C ILE A 292 -15.39 -2.44 6.78
N GLN A 293 -16.49 -2.44 6.06
CA GLN A 293 -17.03 -1.25 5.43
C GLN A 293 -17.36 -0.15 6.45
N ASN A 294 -17.93 -0.50 7.59
CA ASN A 294 -18.17 0.44 8.68
C ASN A 294 -16.84 0.99 9.25
N ALA A 295 -15.86 0.12 9.48
CA ALA A 295 -14.53 0.50 9.98
C ALA A 295 -13.76 1.42 9.02
N LEU A 296 -14.00 1.33 7.71
CA LEU A 296 -13.34 2.16 6.71
C LEU A 296 -14.10 3.45 6.39
N ARG A 297 -15.45 3.41 6.36
CA ARG A 297 -16.26 4.53 5.86
C ARG A 297 -16.96 5.32 6.95
N SER A 298 -17.29 4.72 8.08
CA SER A 298 -18.10 5.38 9.12
C SER A 298 -17.31 5.68 10.38
N ASN A 299 -16.56 4.73 10.91
CA ASN A 299 -15.84 4.87 12.15
C ASN A 299 -14.55 4.03 12.16
N SER A 300 -13.41 4.70 12.05
CA SER A 300 -12.07 4.09 12.08
C SER A 300 -11.37 4.20 13.45
N THR A 301 -12.06 4.67 14.49
CA THR A 301 -11.45 4.91 15.82
C THR A 301 -10.88 3.66 16.48
N SER A 302 -11.33 2.47 16.08
CA SER A 302 -10.83 1.19 16.61
C SER A 302 -9.42 0.82 16.11
N TRP A 303 -8.92 1.50 15.07
CA TRP A 303 -7.63 1.21 14.46
C TRP A 303 -6.91 2.46 13.91
N GLY A 304 -7.29 3.63 14.37
CA GLY A 304 -6.72 4.91 13.94
C GLY A 304 -6.53 5.88 15.09
N ASN A 305 -5.61 6.81 14.93
CA ASN A 305 -5.33 7.86 15.90
C ASN A 305 -6.26 9.07 15.70
N TYR A 306 -7.40 9.05 16.36
CA TYR A 306 -8.38 10.15 16.43
C TYR A 306 -8.58 10.62 17.87
N SER A 307 -9.16 11.80 18.07
CA SER A 307 -9.41 12.36 19.39
C SER A 307 -10.31 11.51 20.32
N MET A 308 -10.90 10.42 19.81
CA MET A 308 -11.76 9.50 20.59
C MET A 308 -11.30 8.05 20.45
N SER A 309 -10.12 7.80 19.94
CA SER A 309 -9.55 6.47 19.84
C SER A 309 -8.93 6.02 21.16
N SER A 310 -8.87 4.71 21.35
CA SER A 310 -8.12 4.07 22.44
C SER A 310 -7.16 3.08 21.83
N PHE A 311 -5.87 3.25 22.04
CA PHE A 311 -4.82 2.39 21.50
C PHE A 311 -3.57 2.45 22.37
N LYS A 312 -2.65 1.53 22.13
CA LYS A 312 -1.34 1.49 22.78
C LYS A 312 -0.31 2.16 21.89
N ILE A 313 0.58 2.98 22.47
CA ILE A 313 1.79 3.43 21.80
C ILE A 313 2.87 2.37 22.03
N ASP A 314 3.58 1.97 21.00
CA ASP A 314 4.58 0.90 21.05
C ASP A 314 6.01 1.42 20.93
N ARG A 315 6.21 2.60 20.31
CA ARG A 315 7.54 3.19 20.05
C ARG A 315 7.48 4.69 19.78
N GLY A 316 8.64 5.30 19.58
CA GLY A 316 8.78 6.68 19.08
C GLY A 316 8.44 7.75 20.10
N LYS A 317 7.79 8.81 19.64
CA LYS A 317 7.43 9.98 20.45
C LYS A 317 5.98 10.37 20.23
N TYR A 318 5.45 11.15 21.17
CA TYR A 318 4.12 11.75 21.08
C TYR A 318 4.14 13.22 21.47
N ALA A 319 3.23 14.01 20.95
CA ALA A 319 3.04 15.40 21.26
C ALA A 319 1.57 15.72 21.52
N LYS A 320 1.33 16.68 22.40
CA LYS A 320 -0.02 17.25 22.61
C LYS A 320 -0.41 18.05 21.37
N PHE A 321 -1.70 18.00 21.01
CA PHE A 321 -2.25 18.95 20.04
C PHE A 321 -2.07 20.37 20.53
N SER A 322 -1.36 21.18 19.74
CA SER A 322 -1.29 22.63 19.91
C SER A 322 -1.06 23.25 18.53
N SER A 323 -1.48 24.49 18.37
CA SER A 323 -1.21 25.29 17.19
C SER A 323 0.30 25.54 16.94
N GLU A 324 1.15 25.18 17.89
CA GLU A 324 2.59 25.45 17.90
C GLU A 324 3.45 24.18 17.66
N GLY A 325 2.87 23.12 17.14
CA GLY A 325 3.61 21.87 16.88
C GLY A 325 3.94 21.04 18.11
N GLY A 326 3.56 21.47 19.28
CA GLY A 326 3.66 20.72 20.53
C GLY A 326 5.08 20.45 21.05
N THR A 327 5.18 20.13 22.31
CA THR A 327 6.42 19.58 22.90
C THR A 327 6.37 18.06 22.79
N TRP A 328 7.30 17.48 22.04
CA TRP A 328 7.41 16.05 21.88
C TRP A 328 7.98 15.40 23.15
N LYS A 329 7.33 14.32 23.59
CA LYS A 329 7.74 13.50 24.72
C LYS A 329 8.14 12.13 24.21
N ASN A 330 9.15 11.54 24.86
CA ASN A 330 9.56 10.18 24.56
C ASN A 330 8.48 9.20 25.00
N PHE A 331 8.24 8.19 24.19
CA PHE A 331 7.55 7.00 24.64
C PHE A 331 8.38 6.32 25.71
N ASP A 332 7.74 5.98 26.82
CA ASP A 332 8.34 5.21 27.93
C ASP A 332 7.54 3.91 28.06
N THR A 333 8.24 2.79 28.11
CA THR A 333 7.65 1.45 28.25
C THR A 333 6.82 1.30 29.52
N ALA A 334 7.15 2.05 30.59
CA ALA A 334 6.33 2.12 31.80
C ALA A 334 4.94 2.76 31.56
N LEU A 335 4.81 3.55 30.50
CA LEU A 335 3.57 4.22 30.09
C LEU A 335 2.79 3.45 29.00
N ALA A 336 3.35 2.33 28.50
CA ALA A 336 2.85 1.56 27.36
C ALA A 336 1.39 1.08 27.51
N ASN A 337 0.88 0.99 28.72
CA ASN A 337 -0.47 0.47 29.01
C ASN A 337 -1.56 1.54 29.11
N CYS A 338 -1.29 2.78 28.73
CA CYS A 338 -2.06 3.88 29.28
C CYS A 338 -2.55 4.94 28.27
N VAL A 339 -2.75 4.61 26.98
CA VAL A 339 -3.48 5.55 26.14
C VAL A 339 -4.95 5.18 26.13
N THR A 340 -5.72 5.85 26.95
CA THR A 340 -7.18 5.76 26.96
C THR A 340 -7.77 7.13 26.69
N TYR A 341 -8.61 7.23 25.67
CA TYR A 341 -9.49 8.37 25.48
C TYR A 341 -10.77 8.11 26.28
N ALA A 342 -10.96 8.81 27.38
CA ALA A 342 -12.20 8.74 28.13
C ALA A 342 -13.15 9.83 27.63
N ASN A 343 -14.26 9.44 27.02
CA ASN A 343 -15.41 10.29 26.67
C ASN A 343 -15.10 11.54 25.82
N GLY A 344 -14.07 11.48 24.93
CA GLY A 344 -13.79 12.56 24.01
C GLY A 344 -13.19 13.84 24.60
N ILE A 345 -12.85 13.84 25.88
CA ILE A 345 -12.43 15.06 26.59
C ILE A 345 -10.93 15.06 26.91
N SER A 346 -10.30 13.92 27.14
CA SER A 346 -8.87 13.88 27.42
C SER A 346 -8.24 12.54 27.04
N THR A 347 -7.03 12.60 26.49
CA THR A 347 -6.14 11.45 26.36
C THR A 347 -5.29 11.35 27.62
N LYS A 348 -5.17 10.16 28.16
CA LYS A 348 -4.26 9.88 29.27
C LYS A 348 -3.10 9.01 28.80
N ILE A 349 -1.88 9.43 29.12
CA ILE A 349 -0.68 8.63 28.98
C ILE A 349 -0.01 8.60 30.35
N GLY A 350 -0.14 7.49 31.06
CA GLY A 350 0.23 7.43 32.48
C GLY A 350 -0.58 8.44 33.29
N SER A 351 0.09 9.32 34.03
CA SER A 351 -0.52 10.42 34.80
C SER A 351 -0.81 11.67 33.98
N ASN A 352 -0.34 11.76 32.73
CA ASN A 352 -0.53 12.94 31.89
C ASN A 352 -1.88 12.90 31.19
N SER A 353 -2.60 14.03 31.21
CA SER A 353 -3.88 14.22 30.48
C SER A 353 -3.68 15.20 29.34
N PHE A 354 -4.27 14.89 28.17
CA PHE A 354 -4.25 15.70 26.97
C PHE A 354 -5.68 15.96 26.51
N SER A 355 -6.06 17.21 26.30
CA SER A 355 -7.29 17.56 25.59
C SER A 355 -7.01 17.51 24.08
N ASN A 356 -8.01 17.13 23.28
CA ASN A 356 -7.97 17.16 21.81
C ASN A 356 -7.01 16.18 21.12
N GLY A 357 -6.59 15.10 21.82
CA GLY A 357 -5.77 14.05 21.21
C GLY A 357 -4.26 14.31 21.20
N ILE A 358 -3.53 13.40 20.61
CA ILE A 358 -2.06 13.43 20.54
C ILE A 358 -1.60 13.13 19.11
N LEU A 359 -0.56 13.83 18.66
CA LEU A 359 0.17 13.52 17.46
C LEU A 359 1.27 12.48 17.77
N LEU A 360 1.41 11.48 16.95
CA LEU A 360 2.43 10.45 17.06
C LEU A 360 3.52 10.63 16.00
N THR A 361 4.75 10.21 16.31
CA THR A 361 5.75 9.92 15.27
C THR A 361 5.24 8.79 14.38
N THR A 362 5.69 8.76 13.12
CA THR A 362 5.22 7.79 12.12
C THR A 362 5.40 6.35 12.61
N GLY A 363 4.36 5.53 12.49
CA GLY A 363 4.37 4.14 12.89
C GLY A 363 4.55 3.88 14.39
N ALA A 364 4.17 4.82 15.24
CA ALA A 364 4.38 4.70 16.69
C ALA A 364 3.47 3.68 17.38
N SER A 365 2.37 3.25 16.73
CA SER A 365 1.43 2.28 17.30
C SER A 365 1.07 1.18 16.30
N ASP A 366 1.25 -0.07 16.70
CA ASP A 366 0.83 -1.24 15.91
C ASP A 366 -0.70 -1.39 15.87
N ALA A 367 -1.43 -0.76 16.80
CA ALA A 367 -2.88 -0.68 16.75
C ALA A 367 -3.39 0.21 15.61
N CYS A 368 -2.58 1.17 15.15
CA CYS A 368 -2.90 2.07 14.03
C CYS A 368 -2.47 1.50 12.66
N LYS A 369 -2.53 0.17 12.51
CA LYS A 369 -2.09 -0.54 11.30
C LYS A 369 -3.19 -1.43 10.72
N LYS A 370 -3.37 -1.39 9.39
CA LYS A 370 -4.11 -2.39 8.62
C LYS A 370 -3.35 -2.75 7.35
N MET A 371 -3.29 -4.04 7.01
CA MET A 371 -2.58 -4.54 5.84
C MET A 371 -1.15 -3.99 5.71
N ASN A 372 -0.43 -3.93 6.82
CA ASN A 372 0.90 -3.32 6.95
C ASN A 372 0.98 -1.81 6.64
N ILE A 373 -0.15 -1.12 6.49
CA ILE A 373 -0.23 0.34 6.31
C ILE A 373 -0.50 0.97 7.67
N TYR A 374 0.42 1.80 8.15
CA TYR A 374 0.32 2.54 9.40
C TYR A 374 -0.30 3.91 9.19
N ASP A 375 -1.01 4.39 10.20
CA ASP A 375 -1.48 5.78 10.31
C ASP A 375 -2.35 6.28 9.13
N LEU A 376 -2.89 5.36 8.30
CA LEU A 376 -3.81 5.72 7.22
C LEU A 376 -5.14 6.31 7.78
N ALA A 377 -5.48 5.89 8.99
CA ALA A 377 -6.65 6.32 9.72
C ALA A 377 -6.23 7.26 10.88
N GLY A 378 -6.45 8.54 10.71
CA GLY A 378 -6.09 9.54 11.72
C GLY A 378 -4.61 9.87 11.72
N ASN A 379 -4.05 10.21 12.85
CA ASN A 379 -2.75 10.83 13.08
C ASN A 379 -2.64 12.17 12.36
N THR A 380 -2.29 12.22 11.06
CA THR A 380 -2.42 13.44 10.26
C THR A 380 -3.43 13.26 9.12
N TRP A 381 -4.10 14.33 8.73
CA TRP A 381 -4.71 14.39 7.41
C TRP A 381 -3.64 14.22 6.35
N GLU A 382 -3.96 13.60 5.23
CA GLU A 382 -3.00 13.37 4.15
C GLU A 382 -3.44 14.07 2.85
N TRP A 383 -2.61 15.00 2.34
CA TRP A 383 -2.83 15.65 1.05
C TRP A 383 -2.91 14.62 -0.09
N THR A 384 -3.85 14.89 -1.02
CA THR A 384 -4.00 14.14 -2.28
C THR A 384 -4.09 15.09 -3.47
N LEU A 385 -3.87 14.56 -4.68
CA LEU A 385 -4.04 15.30 -5.94
C LEU A 385 -5.51 15.39 -6.38
N GLU A 386 -6.45 15.11 -5.50
CA GLU A 386 -7.89 15.19 -5.74
C GLU A 386 -8.35 16.65 -5.67
N TYR A 387 -9.12 17.12 -6.64
CA TYR A 387 -9.73 18.44 -6.66
C TYR A 387 -11.06 18.44 -5.91
N ALA A 388 -11.28 19.43 -5.07
CA ALA A 388 -12.53 19.61 -4.33
C ALA A 388 -13.47 20.60 -5.05
N TYR A 389 -13.20 21.91 -4.97
CA TYR A 389 -13.92 22.97 -5.67
C TYR A 389 -13.09 24.26 -5.72
N SER A 390 -13.51 25.23 -6.53
CA SER A 390 -12.68 26.38 -6.95
C SER A 390 -12.12 27.24 -5.82
N SER A 391 -12.86 27.46 -4.72
CA SER A 391 -12.38 28.29 -3.59
C SER A 391 -11.48 27.50 -2.63
N LEU A 392 -11.60 26.18 -2.55
CA LEU A 392 -10.80 25.29 -1.72
C LEU A 392 -10.40 24.06 -2.56
N PRO A 393 -9.43 24.21 -3.49
CA PRO A 393 -9.18 23.19 -4.50
C PRO A 393 -8.40 21.98 -4.01
N CYS A 394 -7.66 22.10 -2.90
CA CYS A 394 -6.80 21.03 -2.40
C CYS A 394 -7.60 20.07 -1.50
N THR A 395 -7.40 18.78 -1.66
CA THR A 395 -8.10 17.74 -0.89
C THR A 395 -7.13 17.06 0.07
N TYR A 396 -7.59 16.73 1.26
CA TYR A 396 -6.91 15.87 2.21
C TYR A 396 -7.85 14.79 2.76
N ARG A 397 -7.28 13.64 3.13
CA ARG A 397 -7.99 12.40 3.43
C ARG A 397 -7.57 11.84 4.80
N GLY A 398 -8.35 10.87 5.32
CA GLY A 398 -7.96 10.03 6.47
C GLY A 398 -8.39 10.54 7.84
N GLY A 399 -8.59 11.82 8.02
CA GLY A 399 -8.81 12.43 9.35
C GLY A 399 -7.51 12.67 10.11
N SER A 400 -7.59 13.24 11.32
CA SER A 400 -6.40 13.49 12.15
C SER A 400 -6.65 13.27 13.64
N TYR A 401 -5.56 13.23 14.41
CA TYR A 401 -5.56 13.12 15.86
C TYR A 401 -6.32 14.25 16.56
N GLY A 402 -6.35 15.45 15.97
CA GLY A 402 -6.96 16.65 16.53
C GLY A 402 -8.40 16.89 16.11
N ALA A 403 -9.09 15.93 15.46
CA ALA A 403 -10.47 16.13 15.07
C ALA A 403 -11.36 16.32 16.31
N PRO A 404 -12.04 17.48 16.48
CA PRO A 404 -12.94 17.72 17.61
C PRO A 404 -14.13 16.74 17.59
N SER A 405 -14.85 16.66 18.71
CA SER A 405 -16.08 15.85 18.80
C SER A 405 -17.04 16.25 17.68
N GLY A 406 -17.21 15.39 16.67
CA GLY A 406 -18.01 15.66 15.47
C GLY A 406 -17.19 15.77 14.16
N GLY A 407 -15.86 15.82 14.22
CA GLY A 407 -15.00 15.77 13.03
C GLY A 407 -14.94 14.39 12.37
N THR A 408 -14.33 14.34 11.21
CA THR A 408 -14.16 13.11 10.41
C THR A 408 -13.33 12.09 11.18
N LYS A 409 -13.94 10.95 11.51
CA LYS A 409 -13.33 9.84 12.27
C LYS A 409 -13.28 8.57 11.42
N ASN A 410 -13.17 8.72 10.15
CA ASN A 410 -13.10 7.59 9.22
C ASN A 410 -12.02 7.84 8.16
N VAL A 411 -11.38 6.77 7.77
CA VAL A 411 -10.28 6.79 6.80
C VAL A 411 -10.74 7.18 5.40
N SER A 412 -12.01 6.97 5.03
CA SER A 412 -12.56 7.41 3.76
C SER A 412 -12.87 8.91 3.71
N GLY A 413 -12.79 9.59 4.84
CA GLY A 413 -13.12 10.99 4.97
C GLY A 413 -12.37 11.88 3.99
N ARG A 414 -13.07 12.86 3.43
CA ARG A 414 -12.55 13.93 2.59
C ARG A 414 -12.78 15.26 3.25
N SER A 415 -11.79 16.13 3.17
CA SER A 415 -11.91 17.54 3.48
C SER A 415 -11.09 18.36 2.50
N GLN A 416 -11.18 19.67 2.58
CA GLN A 416 -10.64 20.58 1.57
C GLN A 416 -9.94 21.78 2.18
N GLY A 417 -8.96 22.32 1.45
CA GLY A 417 -8.20 23.51 1.82
C GLY A 417 -7.90 24.40 0.61
N SER A 418 -7.56 25.66 0.89
CA SER A 418 -7.06 26.57 -0.13
C SER A 418 -5.63 26.19 -0.55
N THR A 419 -5.13 26.80 -1.62
CA THR A 419 -3.76 26.60 -2.11
C THR A 419 -2.68 27.07 -1.14
N THR A 420 -3.03 28.01 -0.25
CA THR A 420 -2.11 28.64 0.72
C THR A 420 -2.47 28.33 2.18
N ALA A 421 -3.72 27.93 2.44
CA ALA A 421 -4.16 27.59 3.78
C ALA A 421 -3.58 26.25 4.21
N MET A 422 -3.50 26.04 5.50
CA MET A 422 -3.09 24.78 6.14
C MET A 422 -1.59 24.57 6.28
N SER A 423 -0.73 25.46 5.76
CA SER A 423 0.68 25.46 6.12
C SER A 423 0.92 25.68 7.62
N ASP A 424 -0.03 26.28 8.32
CA ASP A 424 0.07 26.63 9.74
C ASP A 424 -0.47 25.53 10.68
N TYR A 425 -0.97 24.41 10.14
CA TYR A 425 -1.52 23.33 10.96
C TYR A 425 -0.61 22.10 10.98
N GLY A 426 -0.17 21.75 12.18
CA GLY A 426 0.60 20.53 12.45
C GLY A 426 -0.19 19.21 12.33
N ASN A 427 -1.39 19.24 11.76
CA ASN A 427 -2.28 18.09 11.64
C ASN A 427 -2.56 17.67 10.19
N ILE A 428 -1.87 18.26 9.20
CA ILE A 428 -1.94 17.86 7.80
C ILE A 428 -0.55 17.53 7.29
N GLY A 429 -0.36 16.28 6.91
CA GLY A 429 0.80 15.73 6.26
C GLY A 429 0.44 15.18 4.88
N PHE A 430 1.09 14.11 4.47
CA PHE A 430 0.84 13.42 3.21
C PHE A 430 1.41 12.00 3.25
N ARG A 431 1.14 11.20 2.23
CA ARG A 431 1.74 9.90 1.98
C ARG A 431 2.17 9.83 0.53
N VAL A 432 3.32 9.20 0.29
CA VAL A 432 3.85 9.02 -1.05
C VAL A 432 3.32 7.75 -1.70
N THR A 433 3.22 7.77 -3.02
CA THR A 433 2.97 6.58 -3.85
C THR A 433 4.09 6.43 -4.87
N LEU A 434 4.42 5.17 -5.22
CA LEU A 434 5.39 4.85 -6.27
C LEU A 434 4.73 4.01 -7.36
N TYR A 435 5.00 4.33 -8.62
CA TYR A 435 4.50 3.59 -9.79
C TYR A 435 5.42 3.78 -11.00
N LYS A 436 5.39 2.77 -11.91
CA LYS A 436 6.17 2.76 -13.17
C LYS A 436 5.38 3.30 -14.34
#